data_6ae6ac8bf97fa5366cf88c5bab2d8e12
#
_entry.id   6ae6ac8bf97fa5366cf88c5bab2d8e12
#
_cell.length_a   1.000
_cell.length_b   1.000
_cell.length_c   1.000
_cell.angle_alpha   90.00
_cell.angle_beta   90.00
_cell.angle_gamma   90.00
#
_symmetry.space_group_name_H-M   'P 1'
#
loop_
_entity.id
_entity.type
_entity.pdbx_description
1 polymer ?
#
loop_
_entity_poly.entity_id
_entity_poly.type
_entity_poly.pdbx_seq_one_letter_code
_entity_poly.pdbx_strand_id
1 'polypeptide(L)'
;MSRILLLEDDLSLITGLSFAFRKQGFEADNARTLREADALWADGKYDLLVLDVSLPDGSGFKFCQRVRRTSKVPIIFLTASDEETSIIMGLDIGGDDYITKPFKLGVLISRINALLRRAGAFGAADTELCSNGIRVLLLQSQAFKNGEALELTAAEYKLLCLFMHNPNTVLTKGQILDKLWDCDGNYIDSSTLTVYIRRLRMKIEDDPGAPQMLLTVRGMGYKWSVIS
;
A
#
# COMPACT_ATOMS: atom_id res chain seq x y z
N MET A 1 4.12 5.01 12.80
CA MET A 1 2.78 5.08 12.18
C MET A 1 2.81 6.24 11.23
N SER A 2 2.55 6.01 9.93
CA SER A 2 2.71 7.10 8.95
C SER A 2 1.55 8.08 9.04
N ARG A 3 1.88 9.37 8.95
CA ARG A 3 0.93 10.48 9.09
C ARG A 3 0.69 11.18 7.75
N ILE A 4 -0.58 11.29 7.36
CA ILE A 4 -1.03 11.84 6.09
C ILE A 4 -1.73 13.17 6.33
N LEU A 5 -1.42 14.20 5.51
CA LEU A 5 -2.27 15.38 5.40
C LEU A 5 -3.18 15.21 4.20
N LEU A 6 -4.48 15.18 4.43
CA LEU A 6 -5.51 15.14 3.39
C LEU A 6 -6.10 16.53 3.21
N LEU A 7 -5.94 17.10 2.02
CA LEU A 7 -6.53 18.38 1.60
C LEU A 7 -7.63 18.10 0.57
N GLU A 8 -8.88 18.20 1.00
CA GLU A 8 -10.09 17.85 0.25
C GLU A 8 -11.27 18.60 0.83
N ASP A 9 -12.16 19.16 0.04
CA ASP A 9 -13.32 19.94 0.52
C ASP A 9 -14.61 19.11 0.67
N ASP A 10 -14.73 17.99 -0.05
CA ASP A 10 -15.87 17.08 0.05
C ASP A 10 -15.85 16.28 1.37
N LEU A 11 -16.78 16.59 2.27
CA LEU A 11 -16.91 15.92 3.57
C LEU A 11 -17.17 14.42 3.46
N SER A 12 -17.90 13.97 2.45
CA SER A 12 -18.20 12.55 2.24
C SER A 12 -16.94 11.79 1.87
N LEU A 13 -16.14 12.37 0.98
CA LEU A 13 -14.87 11.81 0.56
C LEU A 13 -13.85 11.82 1.71
N ILE A 14 -13.75 12.92 2.47
CA ILE A 14 -12.90 13.00 3.67
C ILE A 14 -13.25 11.90 4.66
N THR A 15 -14.55 11.70 4.95
CA THR A 15 -15.00 10.69 5.90
C THR A 15 -14.62 9.28 5.45
N GLY A 16 -14.88 8.96 4.17
CA GLY A 16 -14.53 7.68 3.59
C GLY A 16 -13.02 7.41 3.57
N LEU A 17 -12.23 8.41 3.16
CA LEU A 17 -10.77 8.30 3.11
C LEU A 17 -10.15 8.20 4.51
N SER A 18 -10.61 9.00 5.47
CA SER A 18 -10.11 8.95 6.85
C SER A 18 -10.38 7.61 7.52
N PHE A 19 -11.56 7.02 7.28
CA PHE A 19 -11.86 5.67 7.74
C PHE A 19 -10.92 4.63 7.12
N ALA A 20 -10.71 4.72 5.81
CA ALA A 20 -9.83 3.80 5.08
C ALA A 20 -8.37 3.92 5.52
N PHE A 21 -7.86 5.13 5.70
CA PHE A 21 -6.50 5.40 6.17
C PHE A 21 -6.28 4.79 7.56
N ARG A 22 -7.23 5.00 8.48
CA ARG A 22 -7.17 4.40 9.83
C ARG A 22 -7.16 2.87 9.78
N LYS A 23 -7.99 2.26 8.91
CA LYS A 23 -8.01 0.79 8.72
C LYS A 23 -6.67 0.25 8.21
N GLN A 24 -5.90 1.06 7.49
CA GLN A 24 -4.56 0.73 6.99
C GLN A 24 -3.43 1.10 7.98
N GLY A 25 -3.76 1.61 9.15
CA GLY A 25 -2.78 1.99 10.16
C GLY A 25 -2.14 3.36 9.92
N PHE A 26 -2.75 4.23 9.11
CA PHE A 26 -2.32 5.61 8.92
C PHE A 26 -3.07 6.56 9.88
N GLU A 27 -2.37 7.58 10.35
CA GLU A 27 -3.00 8.76 10.95
C GLU A 27 -3.25 9.80 9.85
N ALA A 28 -4.39 10.50 9.91
CA ALA A 28 -4.71 11.53 8.94
C ALA A 28 -5.21 12.79 9.63
N ASP A 29 -4.58 13.94 9.28
CA ASP A 29 -5.13 15.25 9.53
C ASP A 29 -5.84 15.73 8.26
N ASN A 30 -7.02 16.33 8.41
CA ASN A 30 -7.84 16.77 7.30
C ASN A 30 -7.90 18.29 7.23
N ALA A 31 -7.69 18.86 6.04
CA ALA A 31 -7.89 20.26 5.71
C ALA A 31 -8.90 20.37 4.57
N ARG A 32 -9.81 21.34 4.64
CA ARG A 32 -10.82 21.58 3.62
C ARG A 32 -10.52 22.77 2.73
N THR A 33 -9.51 23.53 3.11
CA THR A 33 -9.09 24.75 2.43
C THR A 33 -7.57 24.87 2.44
N LEU A 34 -7.02 25.64 1.53
CA LEU A 34 -5.59 25.96 1.53
C LEU A 34 -5.15 26.61 2.85
N ARG A 35 -6.02 27.47 3.41
CA ARG A 35 -5.76 28.14 4.69
C ARG A 35 -5.64 27.14 5.84
N GLU A 36 -6.53 26.15 5.90
CA GLU A 36 -6.46 25.07 6.91
C GLU A 36 -5.22 24.22 6.71
N ALA A 37 -4.89 23.86 5.46
CA ALA A 37 -3.70 23.10 5.15
C ALA A 37 -2.41 23.85 5.54
N ASP A 38 -2.34 25.15 5.28
CA ASP A 38 -1.20 25.99 5.70
C ASP A 38 -1.07 26.05 7.24
N ALA A 39 -2.19 26.08 7.97
CA ALA A 39 -2.17 26.07 9.45
C ALA A 39 -1.74 24.71 10.03
N LEU A 40 -2.02 23.60 9.35
CA LEU A 40 -1.63 22.26 9.76
C LEU A 40 -0.22 21.89 9.34
N TRP A 41 0.26 22.49 8.24
CA TRP A 41 1.54 22.11 7.64
C TRP A 41 2.72 22.50 8.55
N ALA A 42 3.60 21.52 8.75
CA ALA A 42 4.94 21.74 9.29
C ALA A 42 5.86 20.70 8.64
N ASP A 43 7.06 21.12 8.26
CA ASP A 43 8.05 20.23 7.67
C ASP A 43 8.43 19.10 8.64
N GLY A 44 8.51 17.87 8.12
CA GLY A 44 8.76 16.68 8.91
C GLY A 44 7.58 16.17 9.76
N LYS A 45 6.43 16.85 9.75
CA LYS A 45 5.23 16.39 10.48
C LYS A 45 4.47 15.30 9.75
N TYR A 46 4.49 15.31 8.42
CA TYR A 46 3.75 14.37 7.57
C TYR A 46 4.68 13.57 6.71
N ASP A 47 4.33 12.29 6.53
CA ASP A 47 5.05 11.34 5.68
C ASP A 47 4.55 11.36 4.24
N LEU A 48 3.31 11.85 4.00
CA LEU A 48 2.68 11.94 2.69
C LEU A 48 1.56 12.97 2.69
N LEU A 49 1.38 13.65 1.56
CA LEU A 49 0.25 14.57 1.32
C LEU A 49 -0.67 13.98 0.24
N VAL A 50 -1.98 14.07 0.47
CA VAL A 50 -3.03 13.78 -0.53
C VAL A 50 -3.78 15.09 -0.76
N LEU A 51 -3.68 15.64 -1.97
CA LEU A 51 -4.14 17.00 -2.27
C LEU A 51 -5.18 16.98 -3.39
N ASP A 52 -6.39 17.46 -3.12
CA ASP A 52 -7.30 17.82 -4.20
C ASP A 52 -6.75 19.01 -4.98
N VAL A 53 -6.84 18.95 -6.29
CA VAL A 53 -6.47 20.04 -7.19
C VAL A 53 -7.46 21.21 -7.10
N SER A 54 -8.76 20.92 -6.97
CA SER A 54 -9.83 21.91 -7.00
C SER A 54 -10.37 22.17 -5.60
N LEU A 55 -10.11 23.34 -5.07
CA LEU A 55 -10.52 23.74 -3.71
C LEU A 55 -11.27 25.08 -3.75
N PRO A 56 -12.14 25.35 -2.77
CA PRO A 56 -12.95 26.57 -2.74
C PRO A 56 -12.15 27.87 -2.65
N ASP A 57 -10.95 27.82 -2.07
CA ASP A 57 -10.05 28.97 -1.91
C ASP A 57 -8.81 28.93 -2.82
N GLY A 58 -8.77 28.00 -3.81
CA GLY A 58 -7.71 27.95 -4.78
C GLY A 58 -7.41 26.56 -5.32
N SER A 59 -6.14 26.25 -5.55
CA SER A 59 -5.70 24.99 -6.14
C SER A 59 -4.66 24.30 -5.27
N GLY A 60 -4.80 22.98 -5.10
CA GLY A 60 -3.79 22.14 -4.43
C GLY A 60 -2.38 22.25 -5.03
N PHE A 61 -2.28 22.63 -6.31
CA PHE A 61 -0.99 22.92 -6.93
C PHE A 61 -0.25 24.08 -6.25
N LYS A 62 -0.97 25.12 -5.81
CA LYS A 62 -0.35 26.24 -5.07
C LYS A 62 0.18 25.78 -3.73
N PHE A 63 -0.51 24.87 -3.05
CA PHE A 63 -0.03 24.31 -1.79
C PHE A 63 1.21 23.44 -2.03
N CYS A 64 1.20 22.58 -3.05
CA CYS A 64 2.37 21.78 -3.44
C CYS A 64 3.60 22.67 -3.69
N GLN A 65 3.47 23.77 -4.48
CA GLN A 65 4.57 24.69 -4.74
C GLN A 65 5.15 25.30 -3.46
N ARG A 66 4.31 25.61 -2.46
CA ARG A 66 4.80 26.13 -1.16
C ARG A 66 5.57 25.06 -0.40
N VAL A 67 5.00 23.86 -0.30
CA VAL A 67 5.64 22.72 0.37
C VAL A 67 6.99 22.38 -0.26
N ARG A 68 7.07 22.37 -1.60
CA ARG A 68 8.30 22.02 -2.32
C ARG A 68 9.45 23.00 -2.13
N ARG A 69 9.21 24.20 -1.58
CA ARG A 69 10.29 25.14 -1.22
C ARG A 69 11.14 24.63 -0.04
N THR A 70 10.56 23.81 0.81
CA THR A 70 11.21 23.37 2.06
C THR A 70 11.23 21.85 2.21
N SER A 71 10.36 21.09 1.52
CA SER A 71 10.18 19.67 1.76
C SER A 71 10.11 18.83 0.49
N LYS A 72 10.61 17.59 0.60
CA LYS A 72 10.48 16.53 -0.42
C LYS A 72 9.46 15.48 -0.03
N VAL A 73 8.56 15.77 0.91
CA VAL A 73 7.49 14.86 1.33
C VAL A 73 6.69 14.39 0.10
N PRO A 74 6.38 13.10 -0.04
CA PRO A 74 5.59 12.59 -1.16
C PRO A 74 4.23 13.25 -1.26
N ILE A 75 3.80 13.58 -2.50
CA ILE A 75 2.52 14.22 -2.79
C ILE A 75 1.76 13.46 -3.86
N ILE A 76 0.50 13.08 -3.55
CA ILE A 76 -0.47 12.54 -4.52
C ILE A 76 -1.52 13.61 -4.77
N PHE A 77 -1.79 13.91 -6.05
CA PHE A 77 -2.92 14.74 -6.44
C PHE A 77 -4.17 13.90 -6.69
N LEU A 78 -5.31 14.39 -6.18
CA LEU A 78 -6.65 13.96 -6.58
C LEU A 78 -7.20 15.00 -7.55
N THR A 79 -7.65 14.59 -8.74
CA THR A 79 -8.12 15.53 -9.76
C THR A 79 -9.40 15.04 -10.42
N ALA A 80 -10.32 15.94 -10.72
CA ALA A 80 -11.51 15.66 -11.49
C ALA A 80 -11.25 15.67 -13.00
N SER A 81 -10.09 16.19 -13.44
CA SER A 81 -9.71 16.31 -14.84
C SER A 81 -8.73 15.22 -15.24
N ASP A 82 -9.04 14.51 -16.29
CA ASP A 82 -8.18 13.61 -17.04
C ASP A 82 -7.44 14.32 -18.18
N GLU A 83 -7.56 15.64 -18.27
CA GLU A 83 -6.80 16.43 -19.24
C GLU A 83 -5.31 16.25 -19.03
N GLU A 84 -4.65 15.74 -20.03
CA GLU A 84 -3.21 15.45 -20.07
C GLU A 84 -2.36 16.65 -19.61
N THR A 85 -2.79 17.86 -19.91
CA THR A 85 -2.20 19.13 -19.49
C THR A 85 -2.21 19.33 -17.98
N SER A 86 -3.27 18.97 -17.28
CA SER A 86 -3.37 19.11 -15.82
C SER A 86 -2.49 18.10 -15.10
N ILE A 87 -2.34 16.92 -15.66
CA ILE A 87 -1.49 15.84 -15.16
C ILE A 87 -0.01 16.20 -15.30
N ILE A 88 0.40 16.65 -16.49
CA ILE A 88 1.78 17.10 -16.77
C ILE A 88 2.14 18.28 -15.87
N MET A 89 1.24 19.26 -15.74
CA MET A 89 1.43 20.41 -14.86
C MET A 89 1.61 20.02 -13.38
N GLY A 90 0.86 19.01 -12.90
CA GLY A 90 0.98 18.51 -11.52
C GLY A 90 2.33 17.86 -11.23
N LEU A 91 2.84 17.07 -12.18
CA LEU A 91 4.15 16.42 -12.06
C LEU A 91 5.30 17.43 -12.17
N ASP A 92 5.22 18.38 -13.11
CA ASP A 92 6.22 19.43 -13.28
C ASP A 92 6.32 20.35 -12.06
N ILE A 93 5.23 20.57 -11.33
CA ILE A 93 5.16 21.34 -10.09
C ILE A 93 5.79 20.59 -8.90
N GLY A 94 6.03 19.26 -9.06
CA GLY A 94 6.67 18.44 -8.05
C GLY A 94 5.73 17.46 -7.33
N GLY A 95 4.59 17.12 -7.91
CA GLY A 95 3.79 15.97 -7.49
C GLY A 95 4.50 14.66 -7.80
N ASP A 96 4.34 13.67 -6.96
CA ASP A 96 4.97 12.34 -7.14
C ASP A 96 4.03 11.35 -7.84
N ASP A 97 2.71 11.60 -7.75
CA ASP A 97 1.68 10.79 -8.40
C ASP A 97 0.36 11.57 -8.50
N TYR A 98 -0.58 11.07 -9.31
CA TYR A 98 -1.92 11.63 -9.44
C TYR A 98 -2.95 10.53 -9.60
N ILE A 99 -4.19 10.82 -9.20
CA ILE A 99 -5.34 9.92 -9.33
C ILE A 99 -6.55 10.72 -9.79
N THR A 100 -7.16 10.29 -10.88
CA THR A 100 -8.39 10.91 -11.39
C THR A 100 -9.61 10.45 -10.62
N LYS A 101 -10.51 11.39 -10.29
CA LYS A 101 -11.83 11.11 -9.71
C LYS A 101 -12.83 10.76 -10.84
N PRO A 102 -13.67 9.73 -10.70
CA PRO A 102 -13.80 8.82 -9.56
C PRO A 102 -12.72 7.73 -9.54
N PHE A 103 -12.20 7.38 -8.37
CA PHE A 103 -11.17 6.37 -8.20
C PHE A 103 -11.60 5.21 -7.27
N LYS A 104 -10.94 4.07 -7.44
CA LYS A 104 -11.08 2.95 -6.50
C LYS A 104 -10.18 3.18 -5.29
N LEU A 105 -10.72 3.04 -4.10
CA LEU A 105 -10.00 3.23 -2.83
C LEU A 105 -8.72 2.38 -2.74
N GLY A 106 -8.79 1.11 -3.17
CA GLY A 106 -7.63 0.21 -3.19
C GLY A 106 -6.48 0.72 -4.05
N VAL A 107 -6.78 1.43 -5.17
CA VAL A 107 -5.77 2.05 -6.03
C VAL A 107 -5.05 3.18 -5.29
N LEU A 108 -5.80 4.07 -4.63
CA LEU A 108 -5.21 5.16 -3.82
C LEU A 108 -4.31 4.60 -2.72
N ILE A 109 -4.79 3.63 -1.95
CA ILE A 109 -4.00 3.00 -0.87
C ILE A 109 -2.72 2.35 -1.42
N SER A 110 -2.80 1.64 -2.55
CA SER A 110 -1.62 1.03 -3.17
C SER A 110 -0.56 2.07 -3.56
N ARG A 111 -0.98 3.22 -4.11
CA ARG A 111 -0.09 4.32 -4.51
C ARG A 111 0.51 5.03 -3.28
N ILE A 112 -0.29 5.29 -2.24
CA ILE A 112 0.20 5.81 -0.96
C ILE A 112 1.32 4.90 -0.41
N ASN A 113 1.07 3.60 -0.32
CA ASN A 113 2.07 2.64 0.15
C ASN A 113 3.34 2.65 -0.71
N ALA A 114 3.21 2.74 -2.03
CA ALA A 114 4.34 2.79 -2.95
C ALA A 114 5.20 4.06 -2.73
N LEU A 115 4.58 5.21 -2.52
CA LEU A 115 5.29 6.47 -2.29
C LEU A 115 5.95 6.51 -0.92
N LEU A 116 5.25 6.09 0.13
CA LEU A 116 5.82 6.02 1.49
C LEU A 116 7.05 5.09 1.53
N ARG A 117 7.00 3.96 0.83
CA ARG A 117 8.16 3.07 0.69
C ARG A 117 9.35 3.78 0.04
N ARG A 118 9.12 4.48 -1.09
CA ARG A 118 10.19 5.22 -1.81
C ARG A 118 10.80 6.34 -0.96
N ALA A 119 9.97 7.00 -0.15
CA ALA A 119 10.41 8.10 0.71
C ALA A 119 11.16 7.63 1.97
N GLY A 120 11.29 6.32 2.20
CA GLY A 120 11.93 5.80 3.41
C GLY A 120 11.13 6.01 4.70
N ALA A 121 9.85 6.37 4.58
CA ALA A 121 8.96 6.56 5.72
C ALA A 121 8.65 5.25 6.47
N PHE A 122 8.93 4.11 5.83
CA PHE A 122 9.03 2.82 6.49
C PHE A 122 10.50 2.60 6.84
N GLY A 123 10.81 2.25 8.09
CA GLY A 123 12.17 1.90 8.50
C GLY A 123 12.73 0.75 7.65
N ALA A 124 14.02 0.48 7.73
CA ALA A 124 14.65 -0.61 6.97
C ALA A 124 13.92 -1.96 7.14
N ALA A 125 13.26 -2.17 8.30
CA ALA A 125 12.41 -3.33 8.57
C ALA A 125 11.15 -3.40 7.68
N ASP A 126 10.66 -2.25 7.17
CA ASP A 126 9.42 -2.20 6.36
C ASP A 126 9.69 -2.32 4.85
N THR A 127 10.95 -2.36 4.42
CA THR A 127 11.35 -2.55 3.02
C THR A 127 11.71 -4.00 2.69
N GLU A 128 11.90 -4.80 3.73
CA GLU A 128 12.34 -6.18 3.63
C GLU A 128 11.64 -7.06 4.66
N LEU A 129 11.19 -8.24 4.24
CA LEU A 129 10.67 -9.27 5.13
C LEU A 129 11.66 -10.43 5.17
N CYS A 130 12.05 -10.84 6.37
CA CYS A 130 12.94 -11.98 6.58
C CYS A 130 12.30 -12.98 7.53
N SER A 131 12.20 -14.24 7.11
CA SER A 131 11.71 -15.36 7.93
C SER A 131 12.12 -16.69 7.31
N ASN A 132 12.57 -17.63 8.12
CA ASN A 132 12.86 -19.02 7.71
C ASN A 132 13.80 -19.14 6.49
N GLY A 133 14.81 -18.28 6.38
CA GLY A 133 15.69 -18.24 5.20
C GLY A 133 15.06 -17.61 3.95
N ILE A 134 13.80 -17.20 4.04
CA ILE A 134 13.13 -16.42 2.99
C ILE A 134 13.39 -14.94 3.24
N ARG A 135 13.76 -14.23 2.18
CA ARG A 135 13.97 -12.78 2.16
C ARG A 135 13.16 -12.16 1.04
N VAL A 136 12.29 -11.21 1.34
CA VAL A 136 11.47 -10.50 0.35
C VAL A 136 11.86 -9.04 0.34
N LEU A 137 12.29 -8.54 -0.82
CA LEU A 137 12.59 -7.13 -1.07
C LEU A 137 11.34 -6.46 -1.62
N LEU A 138 10.59 -5.79 -0.75
CA LEU A 138 9.26 -5.23 -1.08
C LEU A 138 9.33 -4.16 -2.17
N LEU A 139 10.40 -3.35 -2.20
CA LEU A 139 10.59 -2.30 -3.20
C LEU A 139 10.85 -2.85 -4.61
N GLN A 140 11.52 -3.99 -4.69
CA GLN A 140 11.94 -4.60 -5.95
C GLN A 140 10.97 -5.68 -6.41
N SER A 141 9.97 -6.01 -5.58
CA SER A 141 9.04 -7.14 -5.80
C SER A 141 9.79 -8.45 -6.06
N GLN A 142 10.91 -8.65 -5.36
CA GLN A 142 11.76 -9.83 -5.45
C GLN A 142 11.73 -10.63 -4.16
N ALA A 143 11.88 -11.94 -4.28
CA ALA A 143 12.00 -12.85 -3.15
C ALA A 143 13.19 -13.80 -3.36
N PHE A 144 13.81 -14.19 -2.25
CA PHE A 144 14.98 -15.07 -2.25
C PHE A 144 14.76 -16.15 -1.17
N LYS A 145 15.28 -17.36 -1.43
CA LYS A 145 15.41 -18.44 -0.43
C LYS A 145 16.89 -18.77 -0.29
N ASN A 146 17.42 -18.60 0.92
CA ASN A 146 18.84 -18.86 1.22
C ASN A 146 19.83 -18.13 0.26
N GLY A 147 19.43 -16.94 -0.22
CA GLY A 147 20.23 -16.13 -1.14
C GLY A 147 19.95 -16.39 -2.63
N GLU A 148 19.23 -17.43 -3.00
CA GLU A 148 18.83 -17.73 -4.37
C GLU A 148 17.48 -17.07 -4.71
N ALA A 149 17.38 -16.45 -5.90
CA ALA A 149 16.17 -15.78 -6.34
C ALA A 149 15.02 -16.78 -6.55
N LEU A 150 13.84 -16.45 -6.01
CA LEU A 150 12.61 -17.21 -6.21
C LEU A 150 11.83 -16.64 -7.40
N GLU A 151 11.57 -17.45 -8.40
CA GLU A 151 10.69 -17.10 -9.52
C GLU A 151 9.23 -17.25 -9.10
N LEU A 152 8.64 -16.15 -8.58
CA LEU A 152 7.24 -16.09 -8.16
C LEU A 152 6.39 -15.36 -9.20
N THR A 153 5.19 -15.88 -9.46
CA THR A 153 4.15 -15.09 -10.13
C THR A 153 3.67 -13.97 -9.21
N ALA A 154 3.00 -12.95 -9.77
CA ALA A 154 2.48 -11.84 -8.98
C ALA A 154 1.54 -12.30 -7.84
N ALA A 155 0.70 -13.32 -8.09
CA ALA A 155 -0.19 -13.89 -7.08
C ALA A 155 0.58 -14.63 -5.97
N GLU A 156 1.58 -15.43 -6.33
CA GLU A 156 2.42 -16.14 -5.36
C GLU A 156 3.26 -15.17 -4.52
N TYR A 157 3.78 -14.11 -5.13
CA TYR A 157 4.51 -13.05 -4.43
C TYR A 157 3.61 -12.32 -3.41
N LYS A 158 2.40 -11.88 -3.82
CA LYS A 158 1.42 -11.26 -2.93
C LYS A 158 1.05 -12.19 -1.77
N LEU A 159 0.85 -13.47 -2.06
CA LEU A 159 0.52 -14.49 -1.07
C LEU A 159 1.66 -14.68 -0.05
N LEU A 160 2.91 -14.76 -0.51
CA LEU A 160 4.09 -14.84 0.34
C LEU A 160 4.19 -13.61 1.27
N CYS A 161 4.08 -12.41 0.72
CA CYS A 161 4.08 -11.17 1.49
C CYS A 161 2.97 -11.15 2.55
N LEU A 162 1.75 -11.57 2.18
CA LEU A 162 0.62 -11.62 3.11
C LEU A 162 0.92 -12.52 4.31
N PHE A 163 1.46 -13.70 4.08
CA PHE A 163 1.80 -14.63 5.16
C PHE A 163 2.97 -14.15 6.02
N MET A 164 4.02 -13.60 5.41
CA MET A 164 5.18 -13.09 6.15
C MET A 164 4.87 -11.84 6.99
N HIS A 165 3.86 -11.04 6.60
CA HIS A 165 3.35 -9.94 7.43
C HIS A 165 2.47 -10.40 8.60
N ASN A 166 1.99 -11.65 8.59
CA ASN A 166 1.14 -12.20 9.64
C ASN A 166 1.75 -13.49 10.25
N PRO A 167 2.98 -13.42 10.77
CA PRO A 167 3.68 -14.60 11.28
C PRO A 167 2.90 -15.22 12.45
N ASN A 168 2.88 -16.55 12.48
CA ASN A 168 2.20 -17.36 13.48
C ASN A 168 0.69 -17.13 13.63
N THR A 169 0.07 -16.35 12.75
CA THR A 169 -1.37 -16.08 12.74
C THR A 169 -2.07 -16.98 11.72
N VAL A 170 -3.20 -17.57 12.12
CA VAL A 170 -4.04 -18.33 11.19
C VAL A 170 -4.88 -17.36 10.38
N LEU A 171 -4.71 -17.38 9.06
CA LEU A 171 -5.53 -16.63 8.11
C LEU A 171 -6.58 -17.55 7.51
N THR A 172 -7.85 -17.17 7.60
CA THR A 172 -8.95 -17.90 6.98
C THR A 172 -8.90 -17.76 5.45
N LYS A 173 -9.51 -18.70 4.73
CA LYS A 173 -9.57 -18.62 3.25
C LYS A 173 -10.22 -17.32 2.78
N GLY A 174 -11.29 -16.86 3.45
CA GLY A 174 -11.95 -15.58 3.14
C GLY A 174 -10.99 -14.41 3.31
N GLN A 175 -10.31 -14.30 4.46
CA GLN A 175 -9.34 -13.22 4.71
C GLN A 175 -8.19 -13.20 3.69
N ILE A 176 -7.74 -14.37 3.24
CA ILE A 176 -6.68 -14.45 2.22
C ILE A 176 -7.22 -13.96 0.87
N LEU A 177 -8.40 -14.43 0.49
CA LEU A 177 -9.04 -14.02 -0.76
C LEU A 177 -9.32 -12.52 -0.77
N ASP A 178 -9.92 -11.96 0.27
CA ASP A 178 -10.22 -10.53 0.38
C ASP A 178 -8.95 -9.66 0.22
N LYS A 179 -7.83 -10.06 0.85
CA LYS A 179 -6.58 -9.29 0.78
C LYS A 179 -5.80 -9.44 -0.53
N LEU A 180 -5.95 -10.55 -1.23
CA LEU A 180 -5.21 -10.79 -2.46
C LEU A 180 -5.91 -10.22 -3.70
N TRP A 181 -7.25 -10.12 -3.68
CA TRP A 181 -8.04 -9.85 -4.88
C TRP A 181 -8.98 -8.64 -4.81
N ASP A 182 -9.03 -7.91 -3.70
CA ASP A 182 -9.78 -6.65 -3.60
C ASP A 182 -9.36 -5.59 -4.66
N CYS A 183 -8.24 -5.78 -5.36
CA CYS A 183 -7.69 -4.79 -6.28
C CYS A 183 -8.04 -5.00 -7.76
N ASP A 184 -8.43 -6.21 -8.21
CA ASP A 184 -8.52 -6.52 -9.64
C ASP A 184 -9.90 -7.02 -10.12
N GLY A 185 -10.91 -7.10 -9.25
CA GLY A 185 -12.30 -7.39 -9.65
C GLY A 185 -12.58 -8.79 -10.20
N ASN A 186 -11.61 -9.68 -10.22
CA ASN A 186 -11.80 -11.07 -10.64
C ASN A 186 -12.12 -11.94 -9.43
N TYR A 187 -13.34 -12.46 -9.41
CA TYR A 187 -13.81 -13.42 -8.43
C TYR A 187 -12.99 -14.72 -8.55
N ILE A 188 -12.11 -14.97 -7.59
CA ILE A 188 -11.36 -16.25 -7.57
C ILE A 188 -11.99 -17.17 -6.54
N ASP A 189 -12.40 -18.35 -7.00
CA ASP A 189 -13.00 -19.40 -6.19
C ASP A 189 -11.99 -19.96 -5.17
N SER A 190 -12.50 -20.45 -4.06
CA SER A 190 -11.72 -21.06 -2.96
C SER A 190 -10.87 -22.28 -3.41
N SER A 191 -11.23 -22.94 -4.51
CA SER A 191 -10.45 -24.00 -5.13
C SER A 191 -9.12 -23.49 -5.70
N THR A 192 -9.12 -22.30 -6.27
CA THR A 192 -7.95 -21.65 -6.87
C THR A 192 -6.90 -21.27 -5.80
N LEU A 193 -7.33 -20.85 -4.59
CA LEU A 193 -6.42 -20.58 -3.48
C LEU A 193 -5.59 -21.82 -3.13
N THR A 194 -6.20 -23.02 -3.10
CA THR A 194 -5.48 -24.26 -2.79
C THR A 194 -4.37 -24.54 -3.81
N VAL A 195 -4.59 -24.21 -5.07
CA VAL A 195 -3.58 -24.35 -6.13
C VAL A 195 -2.42 -23.36 -5.90
N TYR A 196 -2.70 -22.10 -5.55
CA TYR A 196 -1.65 -21.12 -5.26
C TYR A 196 -0.84 -21.50 -4.01
N ILE A 197 -1.49 -21.97 -2.95
CA ILE A 197 -0.79 -22.47 -1.75
C ILE A 197 0.15 -23.62 -2.12
N ARG A 198 -0.33 -24.59 -2.91
CA ARG A 198 0.50 -25.72 -3.37
C ARG A 198 1.69 -25.23 -4.19
N ARG A 199 1.48 -24.34 -5.16
CA ARG A 199 2.55 -23.80 -6.01
C ARG A 199 3.57 -23.01 -5.19
N LEU A 200 3.12 -22.21 -4.24
CA LEU A 200 4.00 -21.47 -3.36
C LEU A 200 4.86 -22.42 -2.52
N ARG A 201 4.26 -23.46 -1.91
CA ARG A 201 5.00 -24.49 -1.18
C ARG A 201 6.09 -25.15 -2.02
N MET A 202 5.80 -25.48 -3.28
CA MET A 202 6.80 -26.08 -4.19
C MET A 202 8.05 -25.20 -4.38
N LYS A 203 7.95 -23.90 -4.12
CA LYS A 203 9.05 -22.94 -4.29
C LYS A 203 9.76 -22.60 -2.96
N ILE A 204 9.02 -22.60 -1.86
CA ILE A 204 9.56 -22.13 -0.57
C ILE A 204 9.91 -23.27 0.40
N GLU A 205 9.19 -24.39 0.38
CA GLU A 205 9.45 -25.53 1.29
C GLU A 205 10.60 -26.41 0.76
N ASP A 206 11.28 -27.10 1.65
CA ASP A 206 12.25 -28.12 1.27
C ASP A 206 11.54 -29.41 0.89
N ASP A 207 10.48 -29.76 1.62
CA ASP A 207 9.54 -30.83 1.27
C ASP A 207 8.11 -30.29 1.20
N PRO A 208 7.57 -30.02 0.00
CA PRO A 208 6.19 -29.54 -0.17
C PRO A 208 5.11 -30.49 0.36
N GLY A 209 5.41 -31.77 0.52
CA GLY A 209 4.52 -32.78 1.07
C GLY A 209 4.43 -32.75 2.60
N ALA A 210 5.51 -32.26 3.25
CA ALA A 210 5.60 -32.08 4.70
C ALA A 210 5.98 -30.62 5.05
N PRO A 211 5.12 -29.63 4.72
CA PRO A 211 5.46 -28.22 4.84
C PRO A 211 5.73 -27.80 6.28
N GLN A 212 6.78 -27.02 6.50
CA GLN A 212 7.19 -26.49 7.81
C GLN A 212 6.88 -25.01 7.98
N MET A 213 6.92 -24.24 6.90
CA MET A 213 6.71 -22.81 6.91
C MET A 213 5.26 -22.41 6.68
N LEU A 214 4.64 -22.92 5.60
CA LEU A 214 3.27 -22.59 5.24
C LEU A 214 2.33 -23.75 5.58
N LEU A 215 1.80 -23.74 6.80
CA LEU A 215 1.02 -24.83 7.36
C LEU A 215 -0.46 -24.74 7.00
N THR A 216 -1.12 -25.90 6.87
CA THR A 216 -2.58 -25.99 6.81
C THR A 216 -3.14 -26.20 8.22
N VAL A 217 -4.04 -25.31 8.64
CA VAL A 217 -4.81 -25.46 9.88
C VAL A 217 -6.19 -25.97 9.49
N ARG A 218 -6.43 -27.28 9.68
CA ARG A 218 -7.65 -27.98 9.24
C ARG A 218 -8.92 -27.26 9.71
N GLY A 219 -9.85 -27.03 8.81
CA GLY A 219 -11.13 -26.36 9.08
C GLY A 219 -11.04 -24.84 9.26
N MET A 220 -9.83 -24.26 9.39
CA MET A 220 -9.65 -22.82 9.66
C MET A 220 -8.99 -22.06 8.50
N GLY A 221 -7.87 -22.56 7.97
CA GLY A 221 -7.14 -21.84 6.91
C GLY A 221 -5.67 -22.22 6.85
N TYR A 222 -4.82 -21.21 6.72
CA TYR A 222 -3.37 -21.39 6.59
C TYR A 222 -2.60 -20.47 7.55
N LYS A 223 -1.39 -20.88 7.91
CA LYS A 223 -0.54 -20.15 8.85
C LYS A 223 0.92 -20.18 8.37
N TRP A 224 1.59 -19.03 8.44
CA TRP A 224 3.04 -18.95 8.35
C TRP A 224 3.65 -19.26 9.71
N SER A 225 4.41 -20.33 9.79
CA SER A 225 5.11 -20.72 11.02
C SER A 225 6.53 -20.20 10.98
N VAL A 226 6.93 -19.43 11.98
CA VAL A 226 8.35 -19.06 12.16
C VAL A 226 9.05 -20.23 12.86
N ILE A 227 10.07 -20.78 12.19
CA ILE A 227 10.90 -21.87 12.69
C ILE A 227 12.02 -21.21 13.51
N SER A 228 12.14 -21.58 14.77
CA SER A 228 13.18 -21.09 15.69
C SER A 228 14.49 -21.80 15.46
#